data_1f022ecf4709de6126a08c2e6502c4bc
#
_entry.id   1f022ecf4709de6126a08c2e6502c4bc
#
_cell.length_a   1.000
_cell.length_b   1.000
_cell.length_c   1.000
_cell.angle_alpha   90.00
_cell.angle_beta   90.00
_cell.angle_gamma   90.00
#
_symmetry.space_group_name_H-M   'P 1'
#
loop_
_entity.id
_entity.type
_entity.pdbx_description
1 polymer ?
#
loop_
_entity_poly.entity_id
_entity_poly.type
_entity_poly.pdbx_seq_one_letter_code
_entity_poly.pdbx_strand_id
1 'polypeptide(L)'
;MKKVILIADDSPTIRKFVSFSLTMHGFEVVSASDGMEAMEKLPAHKVDLVITDLNMPNLDGFELIKSIRGNEEYKDIPIIILSSLSGSEDVEKGMSYGASSYLVKPFDPKRIHYEVSKYLN
;
A
#
# COMPACT_ATOMS: atom_id res chain seq x y z
N MET A 1 -8.90 -5.63 -18.51
CA MET A 1 -9.31 -4.82 -17.35
C MET A 1 -8.10 -4.26 -16.63
N LYS A 2 -8.21 -3.05 -16.11
CA LYS A 2 -7.14 -2.44 -15.35
C LYS A 2 -6.98 -3.11 -13.99
N LYS A 3 -5.75 -3.27 -13.55
CA LYS A 3 -5.48 -3.69 -12.18
C LYS A 3 -5.73 -2.52 -11.24
N VAL A 4 -6.25 -2.83 -10.05
CA VAL A 4 -6.65 -1.84 -9.05
C VAL A 4 -5.64 -1.83 -7.90
N ILE A 5 -5.13 -0.64 -7.58
CA ILE A 5 -4.20 -0.44 -6.48
C ILE A 5 -4.85 0.47 -5.45
N LEU A 6 -4.86 0.03 -4.20
CA LEU A 6 -5.33 0.84 -3.08
C LEU A 6 -4.12 1.46 -2.39
N ILE A 7 -4.10 2.79 -2.30
CA ILE A 7 -3.06 3.49 -1.55
C ILE A 7 -3.63 4.06 -0.26
N ALA A 8 -3.00 3.75 0.87
CA ALA A 8 -3.37 4.27 2.19
C ALA A 8 -2.21 5.10 2.72
N ASP A 9 -2.43 6.40 2.90
CA ASP A 9 -1.44 7.34 3.41
C ASP A 9 -2.19 8.57 3.90
N ASP A 10 -1.83 9.10 5.07
CA ASP A 10 -2.50 10.26 5.62
C ASP A 10 -2.08 11.58 4.94
N SER A 11 -1.01 11.56 4.15
CA SER A 11 -0.55 12.73 3.41
C SER A 11 -1.28 12.86 2.07
N PRO A 12 -2.08 13.92 1.86
CA PRO A 12 -2.72 14.12 0.57
C PRO A 12 -1.71 14.28 -0.57
N THR A 13 -0.57 14.90 -0.28
CA THR A 13 0.49 15.09 -1.28
C THR A 13 1.04 13.75 -1.77
N ILE A 14 1.32 12.83 -0.84
CA ILE A 14 1.82 11.50 -1.20
C ILE A 14 0.76 10.73 -1.98
N ARG A 15 -0.50 10.77 -1.52
CA ARG A 15 -1.57 10.08 -2.24
C ARG A 15 -1.70 10.56 -3.68
N LYS A 16 -1.66 11.88 -3.88
CA LYS A 16 -1.73 12.47 -5.22
C LYS A 16 -0.56 12.05 -6.09
N PHE A 17 0.64 12.14 -5.54
CA PHE A 17 1.87 11.83 -6.27
C PHE A 17 1.88 10.38 -6.73
N VAL A 18 1.63 9.45 -5.81
CA VAL A 18 1.63 8.02 -6.12
C VAL A 18 0.49 7.67 -7.07
N SER A 19 -0.70 8.22 -6.82
CA SER A 19 -1.87 7.97 -7.68
C SER A 19 -1.62 8.44 -9.10
N PHE A 20 -1.06 9.63 -9.25
CA PHE A 20 -0.76 10.16 -10.57
C PHE A 20 0.23 9.26 -11.32
N SER A 21 1.31 8.89 -10.65
CA SER A 21 2.33 8.03 -11.24
C SER A 21 1.76 6.69 -11.71
N LEU A 22 0.97 6.04 -10.86
CA LEU A 22 0.41 4.73 -11.19
C LEU A 22 -0.67 4.81 -12.25
N THR A 23 -1.49 5.87 -12.22
CA THR A 23 -2.50 6.09 -13.24
C THR A 23 -1.85 6.28 -14.62
N MET A 24 -0.72 6.97 -14.66
CA MET A 24 0.05 7.15 -15.91
C MET A 24 0.52 5.82 -16.48
N HIS A 25 0.72 4.82 -15.64
CA HIS A 25 1.16 3.49 -16.07
C HIS A 25 0.00 2.52 -16.30
N GLY A 26 -1.24 3.04 -16.33
CA GLY A 26 -2.40 2.23 -16.70
C GLY A 26 -3.11 1.53 -15.56
N PHE A 27 -2.77 1.84 -14.31
CA PHE A 27 -3.47 1.25 -13.17
C PHE A 27 -4.64 2.12 -12.75
N GLU A 28 -5.65 1.49 -12.16
CA GLU A 28 -6.72 2.21 -11.48
C GLU A 28 -6.32 2.36 -10.02
N VAL A 29 -6.47 3.55 -9.44
CA VAL A 29 -6.02 3.82 -8.08
C VAL A 29 -7.20 4.23 -7.21
N VAL A 30 -7.31 3.61 -6.05
CA VAL A 30 -8.26 3.95 -5.00
C VAL A 30 -7.47 4.48 -3.82
N SER A 31 -7.86 5.63 -3.28
CA SER A 31 -7.12 6.29 -2.18
C SER A 31 -7.86 6.17 -0.87
N ALA A 32 -7.09 6.02 0.22
CA ALA A 32 -7.58 6.03 1.58
C ALA A 32 -6.65 6.89 2.44
N SER A 33 -7.22 7.64 3.37
CA SER A 33 -6.42 8.53 4.23
C SER A 33 -5.92 7.84 5.50
N ASP A 34 -6.44 6.66 5.81
CA ASP A 34 -5.98 5.85 6.95
C ASP A 34 -6.37 4.39 6.75
N GLY A 35 -5.99 3.55 7.71
CA GLY A 35 -6.25 2.12 7.61
C GLY A 35 -7.72 1.74 7.72
N MET A 36 -8.52 2.52 8.46
CA MET A 36 -9.95 2.24 8.56
C MET A 36 -10.64 2.47 7.22
N GLU A 37 -10.34 3.57 6.57
CA GLU A 37 -10.89 3.86 5.25
C GLU A 37 -10.42 2.81 4.23
N ALA A 38 -9.16 2.37 4.34
CA ALA A 38 -8.64 1.33 3.46
C ALA A 38 -9.44 0.03 3.61
N MET A 39 -9.73 -0.38 4.84
CA MET A 39 -10.52 -1.58 5.08
C MET A 39 -11.94 -1.47 4.54
N GLU A 40 -12.52 -0.28 4.60
CA GLU A 40 -13.85 -0.03 4.03
C GLU A 40 -13.85 -0.16 2.51
N LYS A 41 -12.77 0.28 1.87
CA LYS A 41 -12.68 0.31 0.41
C LYS A 41 -12.28 -1.01 -0.22
N LEU A 42 -11.62 -1.90 0.55
CA LEU A 42 -11.21 -3.20 0.03
C LEU A 42 -12.36 -4.00 -0.59
N PRO A 43 -13.49 -4.20 0.10
CA PRO A 43 -14.58 -4.98 -0.49
C PRO A 43 -15.36 -4.25 -1.59
N ALA A 44 -15.29 -2.92 -1.62
CA ALA A 44 -16.01 -2.13 -2.62
C ALA A 44 -15.31 -2.11 -3.97
N HIS A 45 -14.02 -2.44 -4.01
CA HIS A 45 -13.21 -2.43 -5.22
C HIS A 45 -12.40 -3.72 -5.27
N LYS A 46 -12.28 -4.34 -6.41
CA LYS A 46 -11.49 -5.58 -6.52
C LYS A 46 -10.00 -5.20 -6.51
N VAL A 47 -9.46 -4.97 -5.32
CA VAL A 47 -8.10 -4.50 -5.14
C VAL A 47 -7.10 -5.62 -5.43
N ASP A 48 -6.13 -5.33 -6.28
CA ASP A 48 -5.10 -6.28 -6.67
C ASP A 48 -3.79 -6.10 -5.91
N LEU A 49 -3.58 -4.92 -5.31
CA LEU A 49 -2.36 -4.61 -4.57
C LEU A 49 -2.64 -3.44 -3.63
N VAL A 50 -2.02 -3.46 -2.46
CA VAL A 50 -2.14 -2.39 -1.47
C VAL A 50 -0.77 -1.74 -1.27
N ILE A 51 -0.73 -0.40 -1.28
CA ILE A 51 0.44 0.38 -0.88
C ILE A 51 0.02 1.12 0.38
N THR A 52 0.76 0.99 1.47
CA THR A 52 0.38 1.64 2.72
C THR A 52 1.57 2.29 3.42
N ASP A 53 1.33 3.46 4.00
CA ASP A 53 2.23 4.03 4.99
C ASP A 53 2.04 3.27 6.30
N LEU A 54 2.94 3.47 7.25
CA LEU A 54 2.87 2.86 8.58
C LEU A 54 2.24 3.79 9.61
N ASN A 55 2.59 5.07 9.57
CA ASN A 55 2.06 6.06 10.53
C ASN A 55 0.81 6.72 9.99
N MET A 56 -0.34 6.25 10.44
CA MET A 56 -1.63 6.80 10.05
C MET A 56 -2.55 6.83 11.27
N PRO A 57 -3.49 7.79 11.34
CA PRO A 57 -4.46 7.81 12.45
C PRO A 57 -5.44 6.66 12.33
N ASN A 58 -6.17 6.40 13.41
CA ASN A 58 -7.24 5.41 13.53
C ASN A 58 -6.75 3.97 13.44
N LEU A 59 -6.29 3.54 12.29
CA LEU A 59 -5.70 2.22 12.12
C LEU A 59 -4.39 2.42 11.34
N ASP A 60 -3.26 2.09 11.97
CA ASP A 60 -1.95 2.29 11.32
C ASP A 60 -1.65 1.19 10.30
N GLY A 61 -0.52 1.34 9.61
CA GLY A 61 -0.16 0.41 8.55
C GLY A 61 0.14 -1.00 9.04
N PHE A 62 0.72 -1.15 10.22
CA PHE A 62 0.97 -2.49 10.77
C PHE A 62 -0.34 -3.22 11.04
N GLU A 63 -1.31 -2.51 11.64
CA GLU A 63 -2.63 -3.08 11.91
C GLU A 63 -3.38 -3.39 10.62
N LEU A 64 -3.24 -2.54 9.61
CA LEU A 64 -3.85 -2.77 8.31
C LEU A 64 -3.30 -4.05 7.67
N ILE A 65 -1.98 -4.24 7.72
CA ILE A 65 -1.34 -5.44 7.17
C ILE A 65 -1.86 -6.69 7.89
N LYS A 66 -1.92 -6.65 9.21
CA LYS A 66 -2.43 -7.77 10.00
C LYS A 66 -3.88 -8.09 9.63
N SER A 67 -4.70 -7.06 9.47
CA SER A 67 -6.12 -7.23 9.12
C SER A 67 -6.28 -7.87 7.75
N ILE A 68 -5.48 -7.44 6.78
CA ILE A 68 -5.52 -7.99 5.43
C ILE A 68 -5.07 -9.46 5.44
N ARG A 69 -3.96 -9.76 6.10
CA ARG A 69 -3.41 -11.12 6.14
C ARG A 69 -4.29 -12.08 6.93
N GLY A 70 -5.06 -11.57 7.88
CA GLY A 70 -6.00 -12.37 8.67
C GLY A 70 -7.34 -12.61 7.99
N ASN A 71 -7.58 -12.02 6.83
CA ASN A 71 -8.86 -12.13 6.12
C ASN A 71 -8.73 -13.11 4.95
N GLU A 72 -9.56 -14.15 4.93
CA GLU A 72 -9.49 -15.18 3.91
C GLU A 72 -9.62 -14.65 2.48
N GLU A 73 -10.39 -13.58 2.28
CA GLU A 73 -10.55 -13.00 0.94
C GLU A 73 -9.33 -12.21 0.48
N TYR A 74 -8.57 -11.62 1.41
CA TYR A 74 -7.52 -10.64 1.06
C TYR A 74 -6.13 -11.09 1.44
N LYS A 75 -5.99 -12.25 2.08
CA LYS A 75 -4.70 -12.69 2.66
C LYS A 75 -3.55 -12.80 1.66
N ASP A 76 -3.84 -12.94 0.38
CA ASP A 76 -2.82 -13.12 -0.65
C ASP A 76 -2.55 -11.85 -1.47
N ILE A 77 -3.24 -10.74 -1.18
CA ILE A 77 -3.01 -9.48 -1.90
C ILE A 77 -1.60 -8.98 -1.59
N PRO A 78 -0.78 -8.65 -2.60
CA PRO A 78 0.53 -8.06 -2.34
C PRO A 78 0.40 -6.73 -1.61
N ILE A 79 1.27 -6.50 -0.63
CA ILE A 79 1.29 -5.27 0.16
C ILE A 79 2.68 -4.68 0.10
N ILE A 80 2.77 -3.41 -0.33
CA ILE A 80 4.00 -2.65 -0.35
C ILE A 80 3.91 -1.58 0.73
N ILE A 81 4.88 -1.56 1.64
CA ILE A 81 4.97 -0.48 2.63
C ILE A 81 5.75 0.67 2.01
N LEU A 82 5.26 1.88 2.26
CA LEU A 82 5.87 3.12 1.77
C LEU A 82 5.98 4.05 2.97
N SER A 83 7.16 4.15 3.58
CA SER A 83 7.31 4.82 4.87
C SER A 83 8.62 5.59 4.99
N SER A 84 8.62 6.63 5.85
CA SER A 84 9.85 7.33 6.20
C SER A 84 10.66 6.58 7.26
N LEU A 85 10.11 5.54 7.87
CA LEU A 85 10.82 4.73 8.85
C LEU A 85 11.79 3.81 8.13
N SER A 86 13.09 4.01 8.37
CA SER A 86 14.16 3.29 7.65
C SER A 86 14.97 2.34 8.54
N GLY A 87 14.70 2.29 9.84
CA GLY A 87 15.41 1.42 10.75
C GLY A 87 15.17 -0.06 10.45
N SER A 88 16.19 -0.89 10.68
CA SER A 88 16.07 -2.32 10.41
C SER A 88 14.95 -2.97 11.22
N GLU A 89 14.69 -2.49 12.43
CA GLU A 89 13.61 -3.02 13.27
C GLU A 89 12.23 -2.77 12.65
N ASP A 90 12.03 -1.58 12.07
CA ASP A 90 10.77 -1.24 11.42
C ASP A 90 10.56 -2.06 10.17
N VAL A 91 11.60 -2.23 9.38
CA VAL A 91 11.55 -3.05 8.17
C VAL A 91 11.23 -4.50 8.52
N GLU A 92 11.94 -5.06 9.50
CA GLU A 92 11.69 -6.43 9.94
C GLU A 92 10.29 -6.62 10.46
N LYS A 93 9.78 -5.66 11.23
CA LYS A 93 8.42 -5.72 11.77
C LYS A 93 7.39 -5.72 10.64
N GLY A 94 7.55 -4.82 9.68
CA GLY A 94 6.64 -4.76 8.53
C GLY A 94 6.62 -6.05 7.74
N MET A 95 7.81 -6.59 7.45
CA MET A 95 7.92 -7.83 6.70
C MET A 95 7.39 -9.01 7.49
N SER A 96 7.62 -9.04 8.81
CA SER A 96 7.13 -10.13 9.65
C SER A 96 5.61 -10.14 9.76
N TYR A 97 4.95 -8.99 9.61
CA TYR A 97 3.49 -8.91 9.63
C TYR A 97 2.89 -9.35 8.27
N GLY A 98 3.72 -9.50 7.27
CA GLY A 98 3.27 -10.05 5.99
C GLY A 98 3.36 -9.10 4.80
N ALA A 99 4.09 -7.99 4.91
CA ALA A 99 4.31 -7.13 3.76
C ALA A 99 5.15 -7.84 2.71
N SER A 100 4.91 -7.53 1.44
CA SER A 100 5.63 -8.12 0.32
C SER A 100 6.90 -7.35 0.00
N SER A 101 6.87 -6.02 0.16
CA SER A 101 8.02 -5.14 -0.09
C SER A 101 7.96 -3.94 0.84
N TYR A 102 9.11 -3.28 1.02
CA TYR A 102 9.23 -2.10 1.87
C TYR A 102 10.05 -1.04 1.12
N LEU A 103 9.45 0.11 0.88
CA LEU A 103 10.14 1.25 0.24
C LEU A 103 10.24 2.39 1.23
N VAL A 104 11.44 2.96 1.35
CA VAL A 104 11.70 4.07 2.27
C VAL A 104 11.54 5.40 1.53
N LYS A 105 10.81 6.33 2.13
CA LYS A 105 10.68 7.71 1.62
C LYS A 105 11.97 8.46 1.87
N PRO A 106 12.39 9.37 1.00
CA PRO A 106 11.79 9.72 -0.28
C PRO A 106 12.06 8.66 -1.34
N PHE A 107 11.16 8.56 -2.29
CA PHE A 107 11.25 7.57 -3.36
C PHE A 107 10.97 8.27 -4.69
N ASP A 108 11.39 7.66 -5.81
CA ASP A 108 11.03 8.19 -7.11
C ASP A 108 9.92 7.34 -7.77
N PRO A 109 9.20 7.91 -8.76
CA PRO A 109 8.11 7.18 -9.41
C PRO A 109 8.54 5.90 -10.09
N LYS A 110 9.75 5.84 -10.58
CA LYS A 110 10.29 4.64 -11.24
C LYS A 110 10.40 3.48 -10.26
N ARG A 111 10.81 3.78 -9.03
CA ARG A 111 10.96 2.76 -8.01
C ARG A 111 9.62 2.16 -7.63
N ILE A 112 8.60 3.01 -7.49
CA ILE A 112 7.24 2.56 -7.18
C ILE A 112 6.72 1.66 -8.31
N HIS A 113 6.84 2.11 -9.54
CA HIS A 113 6.39 1.34 -10.70
C HIS A 113 7.12 0.00 -10.80
N TYR A 114 8.43 0.00 -10.54
CA TYR A 114 9.22 -1.22 -10.56
C TYR A 114 8.70 -2.23 -9.52
N GLU A 115 8.46 -1.77 -8.28
CA GLU A 115 7.97 -2.65 -7.22
C GLU A 115 6.58 -3.18 -7.51
N VAL A 116 5.69 -2.31 -8.01
CA VAL A 116 4.33 -2.73 -8.38
C VAL A 116 4.39 -3.78 -9.49
N SER A 117 5.26 -3.57 -10.47
CA SER A 117 5.39 -4.49 -11.62
C SER A 117 5.84 -5.88 -11.25
N LYS A 118 6.50 -6.06 -10.10
CA LYS A 118 6.87 -7.38 -9.61
C LYS A 118 5.65 -8.25 -9.30
N TYR A 119 4.55 -7.61 -8.93
CA TYR A 119 3.34 -8.31 -8.46
C TYR A 119 2.18 -8.22 -9.46
N LEU A 120 2.14 -7.17 -10.26
CA LEU A 120 1.06 -6.92 -11.22
C LEU A 120 1.63 -6.76 -12.63
N ASN A 121 1.64 -7.81 -13.36
CA ASN A 121 2.11 -7.76 -14.75
C ASN A 121 0.95 -7.55 -15.71
#